data_9a4494c0986e9c8767b66c36ddcffbb3
#
_entry.id   9a4494c0986e9c8767b66c36ddcffbb3
#
_cell.length_a   1.000
_cell.length_b   1.000
_cell.length_c   1.000
_cell.angle_alpha   90.00
_cell.angle_beta   90.00
_cell.angle_gamma   90.00
#
_symmetry.space_group_name_H-M   'P 1'
#
loop_
_entity.id
_entity.type
_entity.pdbx_description
1 polymer ?
#
loop_
_entity_poly.entity_id
_entity_poly.type
_entity_poly.pdbx_seq_one_letter_code
_entity_poly.pdbx_strand_id
1 'polypeptide(L)'
;MTTLEGHTSREIRGRVLKILKLNYPQQTGDRLIADILIDAQYQTTPAAVETHLIYLREKGYIALEEVECLGVSRKLAKLLPKGIDLIEGNIPPDVGVDLDG
;
A
#
# COMPACT_ATOMS: atom_id res chain seq x y z
N MET A 1 -23.60 -1.02 0.97
CA MET A 1 -23.33 -0.23 2.17
C MET A 1 -21.89 -0.44 2.62
N THR A 2 -21.20 0.63 2.98
CA THR A 2 -19.78 0.54 3.36
C THR A 2 -19.68 0.30 4.87
N THR A 3 -18.94 -0.73 5.26
CA THR A 3 -18.69 -1.06 6.66
C THR A 3 -17.49 -0.26 7.19
N LEU A 4 -17.32 -0.25 8.51
CA LEU A 4 -16.13 0.33 9.13
C LEU A 4 -14.86 -0.33 8.59
N GLU A 5 -14.87 -1.66 8.45
CA GLU A 5 -13.73 -2.40 7.88
C GLU A 5 -13.43 -1.94 6.45
N GLY A 6 -14.46 -1.71 5.63
CA GLY A 6 -14.28 -1.22 4.28
C GLY A 6 -13.67 0.16 4.25
N HIS A 7 -14.09 1.06 5.14
CA HIS A 7 -13.49 2.40 5.24
C HIS A 7 -12.02 2.31 5.65
N THR A 8 -11.71 1.49 6.66
CA THR A 8 -10.34 1.29 7.14
C THR A 8 -9.45 0.73 6.04
N SER A 9 -9.94 -0.27 5.29
CA SER A 9 -9.17 -0.87 4.21
C SER A 9 -8.81 0.15 3.13
N ARG A 10 -9.77 0.98 2.73
CA ARG A 10 -9.52 2.01 1.72
C ARG A 10 -8.53 3.05 2.20
N GLU A 11 -8.62 3.45 3.46
CA GLU A 11 -7.70 4.41 4.05
C GLU A 11 -6.29 3.84 4.14
N ILE A 12 -6.16 2.58 4.56
CA ILE A 12 -4.86 1.91 4.63
C ILE A 12 -4.22 1.84 3.24
N ARG A 13 -4.99 1.47 2.21
CA ARG A 13 -4.47 1.42 0.84
C ARG A 13 -3.96 2.78 0.37
N GLY A 14 -4.69 3.85 0.70
CA GLY A 14 -4.25 5.20 0.39
C GLY A 14 -2.95 5.57 1.12
N ARG A 15 -2.85 5.19 2.39
CA ARG A 15 -1.63 5.44 3.18
C ARG A 15 -0.45 4.66 2.63
N VAL A 16 -0.66 3.42 2.22
CA VAL A 16 0.40 2.62 1.59
C VAL A 16 0.97 3.35 0.37
N LEU A 17 0.10 3.84 -0.51
CA LEU A 17 0.57 4.56 -1.70
C LEU A 17 1.36 5.81 -1.32
N LYS A 18 0.92 6.55 -0.30
CA LYS A 18 1.64 7.74 0.16
C LYS A 18 3.00 7.41 0.76
N ILE A 19 3.09 6.30 1.51
CA ILE A 19 4.36 5.81 2.04
C ILE A 19 5.31 5.50 0.89
N LEU A 20 4.83 4.79 -0.12
CA LEU A 20 5.66 4.43 -1.27
C LEU A 20 6.10 5.66 -2.07
N LYS A 21 5.25 6.68 -2.13
CA LYS A 21 5.63 7.93 -2.80
C LYS A 21 6.76 8.64 -2.07
N LEU A 22 6.74 8.64 -0.74
CA LEU A 22 7.82 9.24 0.04
C LEU A 22 9.16 8.58 -0.20
N ASN A 23 9.16 7.28 -0.47
CA ASN A 23 10.39 6.52 -0.71
C ASN A 23 10.71 6.33 -2.20
N TYR A 24 9.84 6.81 -3.08
CA TYR A 24 10.03 6.69 -4.52
C TYR A 24 11.32 7.35 -4.97
N PRO A 25 12.12 6.75 -5.87
CA PRO A 25 11.83 5.54 -6.65
C PRO A 25 12.32 4.24 -5.98
N GLN A 26 12.66 4.26 -4.71
CA GLN A 26 13.14 3.09 -4.00
C GLN A 26 12.00 2.15 -3.63
N GLN A 27 12.34 0.89 -3.47
CA GLN A 27 11.40 -0.11 -2.96
C GLN A 27 11.27 0.01 -1.45
N THR A 28 10.09 -0.33 -0.92
CA THR A 28 9.84 -0.34 0.52
C THR A 28 9.37 -1.74 0.90
N GLY A 29 9.96 -2.30 1.94
CA GLY A 29 9.60 -3.64 2.41
C GLY A 29 8.24 -3.69 3.08
N ASP A 30 7.55 -4.81 2.93
CA ASP A 30 6.23 -5.02 3.49
C ASP A 30 6.21 -4.89 5.01
N ARG A 31 7.25 -5.36 5.68
CA ARG A 31 7.33 -5.28 7.14
C ARG A 31 7.45 -3.84 7.62
N LEU A 32 8.26 -3.04 6.94
CA LEU A 32 8.40 -1.63 7.28
C LEU A 32 7.08 -0.89 7.07
N ILE A 33 6.38 -1.20 5.99
CA ILE A 33 5.07 -0.59 5.74
C ILE A 33 4.10 -0.93 6.87
N ALA A 34 4.06 -2.20 7.29
CA ALA A 34 3.20 -2.63 8.39
C ALA A 34 3.56 -1.92 9.69
N ASP A 35 4.85 -1.81 10.00
CA ASP A 35 5.32 -1.16 11.23
C ASP A 35 4.94 0.33 11.24
N ILE A 36 5.08 1.01 10.12
CA ILE A 36 4.68 2.43 10.01
C ILE A 36 3.18 2.58 10.25
N LEU A 37 2.36 1.72 9.66
CA LEU A 37 0.91 1.79 9.83
C LEU A 37 0.48 1.50 11.25
N ILE A 38 1.09 0.50 11.89
CA ILE A 38 0.80 0.16 13.28
C ILE A 38 1.21 1.30 14.21
N ASP A 39 2.37 1.89 13.98
CA ASP A 39 2.83 3.04 14.76
C ASP A 39 1.91 4.25 14.59
N ALA A 40 1.28 4.39 13.44
CA ALA A 40 0.31 5.44 13.17
C ALA A 40 -1.10 5.10 13.69
N GLN A 41 -1.21 4.05 14.49
CA GLN A 41 -2.43 3.63 15.16
C GLN A 41 -3.49 3.03 14.23
N TYR A 42 -3.11 2.58 13.04
CA TYR A 42 -4.04 1.82 12.20
C TYR A 42 -4.20 0.41 12.77
N GLN A 43 -5.43 -0.07 12.80
CA GLN A 43 -5.70 -1.44 13.21
C GLN A 43 -5.46 -2.38 12.02
N THR A 44 -4.25 -2.89 11.94
CA THR A 44 -3.85 -3.77 10.86
C THR A 44 -2.80 -4.76 11.35
N THR A 45 -2.47 -5.71 10.51
CA THR A 45 -1.46 -6.73 10.80
C THR A 45 -0.57 -6.88 9.57
N PRO A 46 0.63 -7.46 9.69
CA PRO A 46 1.46 -7.72 8.52
C PRO A 46 0.73 -8.53 7.44
N ALA A 47 -0.09 -9.51 7.84
CA ALA A 47 -0.85 -10.31 6.88
C ALA A 47 -1.89 -9.47 6.13
N ALA A 48 -2.58 -8.57 6.84
CA ALA A 48 -3.55 -7.68 6.21
C ALA A 48 -2.87 -6.70 5.25
N VAL A 49 -1.70 -6.18 5.64
CA VAL A 49 -0.92 -5.30 4.76
C VAL A 49 -0.51 -6.02 3.49
N GLU A 50 -0.07 -7.27 3.60
CA GLU A 50 0.26 -8.06 2.42
C GLU A 50 -0.93 -8.18 1.47
N THR A 51 -2.12 -8.41 1.99
CA THR A 51 -3.33 -8.46 1.19
C THR A 51 -3.59 -7.14 0.47
N HIS A 52 -3.38 -6.02 1.14
CA HIS A 52 -3.53 -4.70 0.52
C HIS A 52 -2.48 -4.45 -0.56
N LEU A 53 -1.26 -4.91 -0.36
CA LEU A 53 -0.21 -4.78 -1.37
C LEU A 53 -0.57 -5.59 -2.62
N ILE A 54 -1.10 -6.79 -2.45
CA ILE A 54 -1.56 -7.61 -3.57
C ILE A 54 -2.69 -6.90 -4.33
N TYR A 55 -3.65 -6.34 -3.59
CA TYR A 55 -4.74 -5.58 -4.19
C TYR A 55 -4.21 -4.42 -5.06
N LEU A 56 -3.29 -3.64 -4.51
CA LEU A 56 -2.73 -2.49 -5.22
C LEU A 56 -1.91 -2.92 -6.44
N ARG A 57 -1.21 -4.05 -6.36
CA ARG A 57 -0.52 -4.62 -7.51
C ARG A 57 -1.49 -5.01 -8.60
N GLU A 58 -2.60 -5.66 -8.23
CA GLU A 58 -3.62 -6.08 -9.21
C GLU A 58 -4.24 -4.89 -9.91
N LYS A 59 -4.34 -3.76 -9.22
CA LYS A 59 -4.82 -2.51 -9.80
C LYS A 59 -3.78 -1.84 -10.69
N GLY A 60 -2.54 -2.27 -10.65
CA GLY A 60 -1.49 -1.69 -11.46
C GLY A 60 -0.83 -0.46 -10.86
N TYR A 61 -1.08 -0.16 -9.58
CA TYR A 61 -0.52 1.03 -8.94
C TYR A 61 0.89 0.80 -8.39
N ILE A 62 1.23 -0.44 -8.08
CA ILE A 62 2.53 -0.79 -7.51
C ILE A 62 3.07 -2.07 -8.15
N ALA A 63 4.38 -2.24 -8.07
CA ALA A 63 5.05 -3.50 -8.37
C ALA A 63 5.44 -4.16 -7.05
N LEU A 64 5.41 -5.49 -7.01
CA LEU A 64 5.89 -6.26 -5.88
C LEU A 64 6.98 -7.21 -6.36
N GLU A 65 8.07 -7.24 -5.63
CA GLU A 65 9.14 -8.21 -5.83
C GLU A 65 9.27 -9.04 -4.58
N GLU A 66 9.29 -10.37 -4.74
CA GLU A 66 9.48 -11.26 -3.61
C GLU A 66 10.95 -11.62 -3.51
N VAL A 67 11.53 -11.42 -2.32
CA VAL A 67 12.93 -11.75 -2.06
C VAL A 67 13.01 -12.66 -0.85
N GLU A 68 14.01 -13.52 -0.83
CA GLU A 68 14.26 -14.41 0.30
C GLU A 68 15.72 -14.26 0.71
N CYS A 69 15.94 -14.06 1.99
CA CYS A 69 17.28 -13.94 2.54
C CYS A 69 17.31 -14.56 3.93
N LEU A 70 18.26 -15.46 4.13
CA LEU A 70 18.45 -16.17 5.42
C LEU A 70 17.16 -16.84 5.90
N GLY A 71 16.39 -17.42 4.98
CA GLY A 71 15.15 -18.12 5.31
C GLY A 71 13.96 -17.22 5.58
N VAL A 72 14.11 -15.91 5.37
CA VAL A 72 13.03 -14.94 5.59
C VAL A 72 12.56 -14.40 4.26
N SER A 73 11.27 -14.55 3.97
CA SER A 73 10.66 -14.01 2.76
C SER A 73 10.16 -12.59 3.02
N ARG A 74 10.39 -11.70 2.06
CA ARG A 74 9.91 -10.32 2.10
C ARG A 74 9.36 -9.93 0.74
N LYS A 75 8.35 -9.07 0.76
CA LYS A 75 7.84 -8.43 -0.44
C LYS A 75 8.32 -6.99 -0.46
N LEU A 76 8.91 -6.58 -1.57
CA LEU A 76 9.36 -5.21 -1.76
C LEU A 76 8.39 -4.52 -2.71
N ALA A 77 7.83 -3.41 -2.26
CA ALA A 77 6.83 -2.67 -3.03
C ALA A 77 7.45 -1.40 -3.59
N LYS A 78 7.07 -1.07 -4.82
CA LYS A 78 7.52 0.16 -5.49
C LYS A 78 6.32 0.77 -6.20
N LEU A 79 6.19 2.09 -6.07
CA LEU A 79 5.14 2.82 -6.76
C LEU A 79 5.38 2.80 -8.27
N LEU A 80 4.33 2.57 -9.05
CA LEU A 80 4.37 2.63 -10.51
C LEU A 80 3.78 3.95 -11.00
N PRO A 81 4.03 4.36 -12.26
CA PRO A 81 3.51 5.61 -12.79
C PRO A 81 1.99 5.78 -12.62
N LYS A 82 1.22 4.71 -12.77
CA LYS A 82 -0.23 4.78 -12.56
C LYS A 82 -0.57 5.13 -11.12
N GLY A 83 0.19 4.60 -10.16
CA GLY A 83 -0.01 4.94 -8.75
C GLY A 83 0.33 6.40 -8.48
N ILE A 84 1.38 6.91 -9.10
CA ILE A 84 1.74 8.33 -9.01
C ILE A 84 0.60 9.19 -9.56
N ASP A 85 0.08 8.82 -10.74
CA ASP A 85 -1.00 9.57 -11.37
C ASP A 85 -2.26 9.57 -10.52
N LEU A 86 -2.55 8.47 -9.83
CA LEU A 86 -3.69 8.40 -8.92
C LEU A 86 -3.51 9.38 -7.75
N ILE A 87 -2.33 9.39 -7.14
CA ILE A 87 -2.02 10.28 -6.01
C ILE A 87 -2.09 11.75 -6.44
N GLU A 88 -1.57 12.07 -7.61
CA GLU A 88 -1.50 13.45 -8.11
C GLU A 88 -2.80 13.92 -8.76
N GLY A 89 -3.80 13.04 -8.89
CA GLY A 89 -5.07 13.43 -9.48
C GLY A 89 -5.07 13.50 -11.00
N ASN A 90 -4.07 12.88 -11.65
CA ASN A 90 -3.96 12.86 -13.11
C ASN A 90 -4.88 11.82 -13.76
N ILE A 91 -5.44 10.92 -12.97
CA ILE A 91 -6.45 9.94 -13.41
C ILE A 91 -7.62 10.01 -12.44
N PRO A 92 -8.81 9.50 -12.81
CA PRO A 92 -9.96 9.53 -11.93
C PRO A 92 -9.70 8.81 -10.60
N PRO A 93 -10.29 9.30 -9.49
CA PRO A 93 -10.16 8.63 -8.20
C PRO A 93 -10.64 7.18 -8.24
N ASP A 94 -10.01 6.34 -7.44
CA ASP A 94 -10.40 4.93 -7.30
C ASP A 94 -11.18 4.78 -5.99
N VAL A 95 -12.40 4.24 -6.09
CA VAL A 95 -13.25 4.07 -4.91
C VAL A 95 -12.67 3.09 -3.90
N GLY A 96 -11.73 2.24 -4.33
CA GLY A 96 -11.04 1.30 -3.44
C GLY A 96 -9.86 1.88 -2.69
N VAL A 97 -9.50 3.14 -2.95
CA VAL A 97 -8.34 3.79 -2.38
C VAL A 97 -8.70 5.19 -1.91
N ASP A 98 -8.63 5.42 -0.60
CA ASP A 98 -8.92 6.73 -0.01
C ASP A 98 -7.61 7.47 0.24
N LEU A 99 -7.37 8.50 -0.57
CA LEU A 99 -6.16 9.32 -0.46
C LEU A 99 -6.35 10.52 0.46
N ASP A 100 -7.59 10.79 0.88
CA ASP A 100 -7.92 11.95 1.71
C ASP A 100 -7.91 11.63 3.20
N GLY A 101 -7.83 10.33 3.51
CA GLY A 101 -7.84 9.85 4.90
C GLY A 101 -6.60 10.17 5.72
#